data_da01fd1cc699ab046b0b4a7e5b8896e4
#
_entry.id   da01fd1cc699ab046b0b4a7e5b8896e4
#
_cell.length_a   1.000
_cell.length_b   1.000
_cell.length_c   1.000
_cell.angle_alpha   90.00
_cell.angle_beta   90.00
_cell.angle_gamma   90.00
#
_symmetry.space_group_name_H-M   'P 1'
#
loop_
_entity.id
_entity.type
_entity.pdbx_description
1 polymer ?
#
loop_
_entity_poly.entity_id
_entity_poly.type
_entity_poly.pdbx_seq_one_letter_code
_entity_poly.pdbx_strand_id
1 'polypeptide(L)'
;IYTLSLHDALPISMGYFHEGHLNLMRVGRNQGDCLAVSIYVNPMQFAPTEDFTAYPRDFERDKMLAEGVGVDWIFFPDHQQMYPERYQTHVEVEEVTNNLCGISRPHFFRGVTTVCTKLFHIIKPHATIFGQKDFQQYVTIKRMVHDLNMDIEVIGMRTTREPDGLAMSSRNVYLKPEERESALSLSLSLLLAKGLYEKGERKAEVILKEVRECITRHPYVKIDYAQICDVETMKDVSYIEGNAVLALAVWVGKTRLIDNHVFGEPLDI
;
A
#
# COMPACT_ATOMS: atom_id res chain seq x y z
N ILE A 1 -26.17 23.56 -2.07
CA ILE A 1 -26.44 22.17 -1.62
C ILE A 1 -26.69 21.38 -2.90
N TYR A 2 -25.66 20.74 -3.44
CA TYR A 2 -25.81 19.81 -4.55
C TYR A 2 -25.97 18.41 -3.95
N THR A 3 -27.19 17.95 -3.80
CA THR A 3 -27.54 16.55 -3.65
C THR A 3 -27.62 15.95 -5.04
N LEU A 4 -26.49 15.72 -5.68
CA LEU A 4 -26.40 14.77 -6.76
C LEU A 4 -26.05 13.43 -6.11
N SER A 5 -26.89 12.45 -6.32
CA SER A 5 -26.64 11.04 -5.99
C SER A 5 -25.62 10.46 -7.00
N LEU A 6 -24.52 11.13 -7.20
CA LEU A 6 -23.39 10.59 -7.93
C LEU A 6 -22.56 9.79 -6.95
N HIS A 7 -22.31 8.53 -7.27
CA HIS A 7 -21.36 7.72 -6.50
C HIS A 7 -19.94 8.14 -6.91
N ASP A 8 -19.21 8.74 -5.98
CA ASP A 8 -17.85 9.22 -6.23
C ASP A 8 -16.84 8.20 -5.74
N ALA A 9 -15.87 7.85 -6.59
CA ALA A 9 -14.76 6.96 -6.24
C ALA A 9 -13.46 7.76 -6.09
N LEU A 10 -12.64 7.42 -5.09
CA LEU A 10 -11.40 8.11 -4.75
C LEU A 10 -10.22 7.14 -4.58
N PRO A 11 -9.42 6.85 -5.60
CA PRO A 11 -8.05 6.38 -5.43
C PRO A 11 -7.17 7.47 -4.78
N ILE A 12 -6.40 7.07 -3.75
CA ILE A 12 -5.47 7.98 -3.05
C ILE A 12 -4.04 7.65 -3.45
N SER A 13 -3.26 8.66 -3.84
CA SER A 13 -1.87 8.48 -4.23
C SER A 13 -0.96 9.64 -3.83
N MET A 14 0.34 9.39 -3.93
CA MET A 14 1.39 10.41 -3.80
C MET A 14 1.93 10.89 -5.15
N GLY A 15 1.30 10.49 -6.26
CA GLY A 15 1.77 10.79 -7.62
C GLY A 15 2.86 9.85 -8.13
N TYR A 16 3.51 10.28 -9.22
CA TYR A 16 4.45 9.50 -10.04
C TYR A 16 3.82 8.17 -10.49
N PHE A 17 2.71 8.30 -11.21
CA PHE A 17 1.84 7.18 -11.56
C PHE A 17 2.57 6.10 -12.38
N HIS A 18 2.26 4.87 -12.06
CA HIS A 18 2.60 3.67 -12.81
C HIS A 18 1.33 2.83 -13.03
N GLU A 19 1.41 1.78 -13.81
CA GLU A 19 0.25 0.95 -14.17
C GLU A 19 -0.56 0.47 -12.95
N GLY A 20 0.10 0.22 -11.82
CA GLY A 20 -0.59 -0.10 -10.56
C GLY A 20 -1.56 0.99 -10.11
N HIS A 21 -1.17 2.26 -10.21
CA HIS A 21 -2.07 3.38 -9.90
C HIS A 21 -3.20 3.51 -10.93
N LEU A 22 -2.89 3.33 -12.22
CA LEU A 22 -3.90 3.40 -13.28
C LEU A 22 -4.94 2.30 -13.14
N ASN A 23 -4.54 1.11 -12.68
CA ASN A 23 -5.47 0.03 -12.39
C ASN A 23 -6.41 0.35 -11.21
N LEU A 24 -5.91 1.03 -10.15
CA LEU A 24 -6.79 1.55 -9.08
C LEU A 24 -7.83 2.53 -9.63
N MET A 25 -7.43 3.42 -10.54
CA MET A 25 -8.33 4.38 -11.17
C MET A 25 -9.36 3.69 -12.06
N ARG A 26 -8.98 2.68 -12.85
CA ARG A 26 -9.92 1.88 -13.66
C ARG A 26 -10.95 1.14 -12.80
N VAL A 27 -10.51 0.57 -11.67
CA VAL A 27 -11.44 -0.02 -10.68
C VAL A 27 -12.37 1.05 -10.13
N GLY A 28 -11.83 2.21 -9.73
CA GLY A 28 -12.62 3.35 -9.26
C GLY A 28 -13.65 3.83 -10.29
N ARG A 29 -13.29 3.90 -11.58
CA ARG A 29 -14.21 4.28 -12.65
C ARG A 29 -15.44 3.37 -12.73
N ASN A 30 -15.30 2.09 -12.37
CA ASN A 30 -16.38 1.13 -12.37
C ASN A 30 -17.25 1.18 -11.08
N GLN A 31 -16.82 1.95 -10.07
CA GLN A 31 -17.52 2.06 -8.78
C GLN A 31 -18.38 3.32 -8.65
N GLY A 32 -18.25 4.26 -9.59
CA GLY A 32 -18.96 5.52 -9.44
C GLY A 32 -19.11 6.30 -10.74
N ASP A 33 -20.06 7.25 -10.73
CA ASP A 33 -20.31 8.15 -11.84
C ASP A 33 -19.23 9.21 -11.99
N CYS A 34 -18.55 9.56 -10.90
CA CYS A 34 -17.45 10.51 -10.86
C CYS A 34 -16.21 9.85 -10.23
N LEU A 35 -15.08 9.96 -10.92
CA LEU A 35 -13.78 9.48 -10.47
C LEU A 35 -12.88 10.66 -10.12
N ALA A 36 -12.63 10.83 -8.83
CA ALA A 36 -11.63 11.77 -8.33
C ALA A 36 -10.33 11.03 -7.99
N VAL A 37 -9.18 11.64 -8.18
CA VAL A 37 -7.90 11.12 -7.69
C VAL A 37 -7.19 12.19 -6.86
N SER A 38 -6.59 11.80 -5.74
CA SER A 38 -5.71 12.70 -4.99
C SER A 38 -4.25 12.46 -5.36
N ILE A 39 -3.50 13.55 -5.56
CA ILE A 39 -2.05 13.54 -5.73
C ILE A 39 -1.47 14.43 -4.64
N TYR A 40 -0.96 13.82 -3.57
CA TYR A 40 -0.36 14.57 -2.46
C TYR A 40 0.74 13.78 -1.77
N VAL A 41 1.98 14.24 -1.91
CA VAL A 41 3.12 13.68 -1.16
C VAL A 41 3.04 14.20 0.27
N ASN A 42 2.44 13.40 1.15
CA ASN A 42 2.13 13.79 2.52
C ASN A 42 3.38 13.78 3.41
N PRO A 43 3.91 14.91 3.87
CA PRO A 43 5.12 14.94 4.69
C PRO A 43 4.94 14.26 6.06
N MET A 44 3.71 14.20 6.58
CA MET A 44 3.42 13.61 7.89
C MET A 44 3.64 12.08 7.95
N GLN A 45 3.78 11.42 6.80
CA GLN A 45 4.04 9.98 6.72
C GLN A 45 5.50 9.64 6.38
N PHE A 46 6.40 10.62 6.42
CA PHE A 46 7.84 10.42 6.21
C PHE A 46 8.60 10.75 7.48
N ALA A 47 9.53 9.87 7.85
CA ALA A 47 10.52 10.20 8.88
C ALA A 47 11.56 11.19 8.31
N PRO A 48 12.25 11.95 9.16
CA PRO A 48 13.28 12.90 8.70
C PRO A 48 14.40 12.28 7.86
N THR A 49 14.63 10.98 7.99
CA THR A 49 15.67 10.22 7.28
C THR A 49 15.15 9.51 6.02
N GLU A 50 13.86 9.66 5.70
CA GLU A 50 13.26 9.03 4.54
C GLU A 50 13.32 9.91 3.28
N ASP A 51 12.90 9.35 2.15
CA ASP A 51 13.05 9.89 0.80
C ASP A 51 12.06 11.02 0.44
N PHE A 52 11.52 11.77 1.40
CA PHE A 52 10.50 12.80 1.14
C PHE A 52 10.93 13.82 0.08
N THR A 53 12.16 14.33 0.16
CA THR A 53 12.70 15.31 -0.80
C THR A 53 13.05 14.68 -2.14
N ALA A 54 13.48 13.42 -2.14
CA ALA A 54 13.86 12.65 -3.32
C ALA A 54 12.66 11.92 -3.96
N TYR A 55 11.50 11.88 -3.29
CA TYR A 55 10.32 11.20 -3.81
C TYR A 55 9.93 11.78 -5.18
N PRO A 56 9.79 10.94 -6.22
CA PRO A 56 9.59 11.41 -7.58
C PRO A 56 8.25 12.16 -7.73
N ARG A 57 8.27 13.25 -8.50
CA ARG A 57 7.10 14.11 -8.78
C ARG A 57 7.12 14.52 -10.24
N ASP A 58 6.02 14.32 -10.94
CA ASP A 58 5.81 14.77 -12.31
C ASP A 58 4.31 14.96 -12.53
N PHE A 59 3.81 16.13 -12.13
CA PHE A 59 2.37 16.42 -12.16
C PHE A 59 1.80 16.41 -13.58
N GLU A 60 2.50 16.96 -14.57
CA GLU A 60 2.00 17.01 -15.94
C GLU A 60 1.88 15.61 -16.56
N ARG A 61 2.86 14.74 -16.29
CA ARG A 61 2.80 13.34 -16.69
C ARG A 61 1.66 12.61 -15.97
N ASP A 62 1.52 12.81 -14.68
CA ASP A 62 0.48 12.17 -13.86
C ASP A 62 -0.92 12.62 -14.33
N LYS A 63 -1.09 13.90 -14.65
CA LYS A 63 -2.32 14.45 -15.21
C LYS A 63 -2.69 13.79 -16.53
N MET A 64 -1.76 13.71 -17.48
CA MET A 64 -2.00 13.04 -18.77
C MET A 64 -2.41 11.56 -18.59
N LEU A 65 -1.75 10.84 -17.67
CA LEU A 65 -2.06 9.45 -17.39
C LEU A 65 -3.45 9.29 -16.75
N ALA A 66 -3.82 10.18 -15.83
CA ALA A 66 -5.14 10.21 -15.19
C ALA A 66 -6.26 10.51 -16.21
N GLU A 67 -6.06 11.51 -17.08
CA GLU A 67 -6.98 11.82 -18.18
C GLU A 67 -7.19 10.60 -19.09
N GLY A 68 -6.11 9.87 -19.40
CA GLY A 68 -6.14 8.69 -20.26
C GLY A 68 -6.95 7.51 -19.70
N VAL A 69 -7.21 7.47 -18.39
CA VAL A 69 -8.05 6.44 -17.73
C VAL A 69 -9.39 6.98 -17.25
N GLY A 70 -9.77 8.20 -17.67
CA GLY A 70 -11.08 8.77 -17.44
C GLY A 70 -11.28 9.36 -16.04
N VAL A 71 -10.25 9.90 -15.41
CA VAL A 71 -10.35 10.66 -14.16
C VAL A 71 -11.05 12.01 -14.45
N ASP A 72 -12.11 12.31 -13.69
CA ASP A 72 -12.88 13.54 -13.83
C ASP A 72 -12.24 14.71 -13.06
N TRP A 73 -11.66 14.41 -11.87
CA TRP A 73 -11.11 15.42 -10.97
C TRP A 73 -9.77 14.98 -10.38
N ILE A 74 -8.79 15.89 -10.39
CA ILE A 74 -7.52 15.73 -9.67
C ILE A 74 -7.49 16.70 -8.49
N PHE A 75 -7.43 16.16 -7.27
CA PHE A 75 -7.19 16.95 -6.07
C PHE A 75 -5.69 17.03 -5.79
N PHE A 76 -5.11 18.19 -6.02
CA PHE A 76 -3.67 18.43 -5.89
C PHE A 76 -3.41 19.65 -4.98
N PRO A 77 -3.52 19.45 -3.65
CA PRO A 77 -3.35 20.53 -2.68
C PRO A 77 -1.88 20.82 -2.39
N ASP A 78 -1.60 22.05 -1.96
CA ASP A 78 -0.33 22.38 -1.33
C ASP A 78 -0.30 21.98 0.17
N HIS A 79 0.90 22.12 0.76
CA HIS A 79 1.09 21.73 2.16
C HIS A 79 0.29 22.60 3.14
N GLN A 80 0.17 23.90 2.91
CA GLN A 80 -0.55 24.81 3.81
C GLN A 80 -2.05 24.59 3.75
N GLN A 81 -2.57 24.20 2.59
CA GLN A 81 -3.98 23.81 2.44
C GLN A 81 -4.30 22.54 3.23
N MET A 82 -3.39 21.57 3.24
CA MET A 82 -3.57 20.34 4.00
C MET A 82 -3.25 20.51 5.50
N TYR A 83 -2.20 21.23 5.84
CA TYR A 83 -1.74 21.43 7.21
C TYR A 83 -1.42 22.91 7.45
N PRO A 84 -2.44 23.73 7.79
CA PRO A 84 -2.23 25.15 8.08
C PRO A 84 -1.37 25.33 9.34
N GLU A 85 -0.88 26.55 9.53
CA GLU A 85 -0.16 26.90 10.76
C GLU A 85 -0.94 26.52 12.01
N ARG A 86 -0.26 25.97 13.02
CA ARG A 86 -0.83 25.50 14.29
C ARG A 86 -1.74 24.28 14.16
N TYR A 87 -1.60 23.48 13.10
CA TYR A 87 -2.31 22.21 12.95
C TYR A 87 -2.00 21.26 14.14
N GLN A 88 -3.03 20.72 14.79
CA GLN A 88 -2.90 19.96 16.04
C GLN A 88 -3.65 18.62 16.03
N THR A 89 -4.57 18.41 15.09
CA THR A 89 -5.48 17.25 15.09
C THR A 89 -4.90 16.09 14.31
N HIS A 90 -4.91 14.92 14.92
CA HIS A 90 -4.44 13.69 14.27
C HIS A 90 -5.47 12.58 14.48
N VAL A 91 -5.47 11.62 13.54
CA VAL A 91 -6.21 10.38 13.66
C VAL A 91 -5.20 9.24 13.82
N GLU A 92 -5.44 8.36 14.77
CA GLU A 92 -4.57 7.24 15.07
C GLU A 92 -5.41 5.96 15.19
N VAL A 93 -4.94 4.86 14.60
CA VAL A 93 -5.51 3.53 14.73
C VAL A 93 -4.48 2.69 15.48
N GLU A 94 -4.85 2.12 16.60
CA GLU A 94 -3.89 1.54 17.54
C GLU A 94 -3.41 0.15 17.12
N GLU A 95 -4.14 -0.92 17.42
CA GLU A 95 -3.63 -2.30 17.40
C GLU A 95 -3.02 -2.74 16.05
N VAL A 96 -3.71 -2.53 14.94
CA VAL A 96 -3.27 -2.96 13.60
C VAL A 96 -2.01 -2.26 13.11
N THR A 97 -1.60 -1.18 13.75
CA THR A 97 -0.41 -0.40 13.43
C THR A 97 0.79 -0.72 14.32
N ASN A 98 0.63 -1.59 15.32
CA ASN A 98 1.68 -1.90 16.31
C ASN A 98 2.67 -2.99 15.85
N ASN A 99 2.53 -3.52 14.64
CA ASN A 99 3.37 -4.56 14.07
C ASN A 99 3.95 -4.15 12.71
N LEU A 100 4.83 -4.95 12.14
CA LEU A 100 5.37 -4.79 10.78
C LEU A 100 5.91 -3.37 10.53
N CYS A 101 5.31 -2.66 9.56
CA CYS A 101 5.70 -1.30 9.20
C CYS A 101 5.55 -0.31 10.36
N GLY A 102 4.61 -0.54 11.29
CA GLY A 102 4.44 0.33 12.46
C GLY A 102 5.62 0.29 13.43
N ILE A 103 6.32 -0.86 13.53
CA ILE A 103 7.56 -0.97 14.33
C ILE A 103 8.69 -0.21 13.64
N SER A 104 8.88 -0.42 12.32
CA SER A 104 9.98 0.20 11.56
C SER A 104 9.75 1.71 11.35
N ARG A 105 8.49 2.16 11.33
CA ARG A 105 8.08 3.55 11.03
C ARG A 105 6.96 4.01 11.96
N PRO A 106 7.24 4.29 13.25
CA PRO A 106 6.22 4.51 14.29
C PRO A 106 5.21 5.64 14.03
N HIS A 107 5.57 6.64 13.20
CA HIS A 107 4.67 7.78 12.90
C HIS A 107 3.97 7.66 11.54
N PHE A 108 4.30 6.63 10.77
CA PHE A 108 3.82 6.48 9.40
C PHE A 108 2.28 6.41 9.33
N PHE A 109 1.68 5.49 10.07
CA PHE A 109 0.23 5.27 10.00
C PHE A 109 -0.59 6.45 10.52
N ARG A 110 -0.13 7.15 11.56
CA ARG A 110 -0.75 8.38 12.03
C ARG A 110 -0.78 9.46 10.93
N GLY A 111 0.28 9.57 10.12
CA GLY A 111 0.31 10.43 8.95
C GLY A 111 -0.69 9.99 7.87
N VAL A 112 -0.76 8.70 7.59
CA VAL A 112 -1.67 8.11 6.60
C VAL A 112 -3.13 8.28 7.00
N THR A 113 -3.51 7.88 8.21
CA THR A 113 -4.89 7.97 8.71
C THR A 113 -5.38 9.42 8.78
N THR A 114 -4.51 10.33 9.21
CA THR A 114 -4.82 11.76 9.26
C THR A 114 -5.08 12.33 7.87
N VAL A 115 -4.19 12.08 6.88
CA VAL A 115 -4.39 12.60 5.53
C VAL A 115 -5.60 11.98 4.84
N CYS A 116 -5.81 10.66 4.99
CA CYS A 116 -6.98 10.00 4.42
C CYS A 116 -8.29 10.53 5.01
N THR A 117 -8.36 10.72 6.35
CA THR A 117 -9.52 11.34 6.99
C THR A 117 -9.82 12.73 6.41
N LYS A 118 -8.79 13.57 6.23
CA LYS A 118 -8.97 14.89 5.61
C LYS A 118 -9.49 14.78 4.18
N LEU A 119 -8.90 13.90 3.36
CA LEU A 119 -9.33 13.68 1.98
C LEU A 119 -10.79 13.19 1.93
N PHE A 120 -11.18 12.27 2.79
CA PHE A 120 -12.55 11.77 2.88
C PHE A 120 -13.56 12.87 3.27
N HIS A 121 -13.18 13.77 4.18
CA HIS A 121 -14.04 14.90 4.54
C HIS A 121 -14.13 15.98 3.46
N ILE A 122 -13.06 16.19 2.69
CA ILE A 122 -13.01 17.20 1.62
C ILE A 122 -13.79 16.72 0.39
N ILE A 123 -13.53 15.47 -0.04
CA ILE A 123 -14.06 14.93 -1.30
C ILE A 123 -15.41 14.23 -1.08
N LYS A 124 -15.61 13.61 0.10
CA LYS A 124 -16.80 12.83 0.49
C LYS A 124 -17.13 11.70 -0.51
N PRO A 125 -16.15 10.83 -0.79
CA PRO A 125 -16.36 9.74 -1.72
C PRO A 125 -17.30 8.68 -1.14
N HIS A 126 -18.03 7.95 -1.99
CA HIS A 126 -18.79 6.75 -1.61
C HIS A 126 -17.90 5.51 -1.57
N ALA A 127 -16.86 5.48 -2.39
CA ALA A 127 -15.87 4.40 -2.39
C ALA A 127 -14.44 4.96 -2.47
N THR A 128 -13.52 4.26 -1.83
CA THR A 128 -12.08 4.54 -1.95
C THR A 128 -11.33 3.27 -2.29
N ILE A 129 -10.32 3.36 -3.17
CA ILE A 129 -9.61 2.21 -3.71
C ILE A 129 -8.16 2.22 -3.23
N PHE A 130 -7.74 1.13 -2.59
CA PHE A 130 -6.37 0.94 -2.10
C PHE A 130 -5.72 -0.28 -2.72
N GLY A 131 -4.44 -0.16 -3.06
CA GLY A 131 -3.64 -1.32 -3.48
C GLY A 131 -3.27 -2.20 -2.28
N GLN A 132 -3.55 -3.49 -2.35
CA GLN A 132 -3.17 -4.47 -1.33
C GLN A 132 -1.66 -4.71 -1.24
N LYS A 133 -0.86 -4.14 -2.14
CA LYS A 133 0.60 -4.11 -1.98
C LYS A 133 1.00 -3.50 -0.63
N ASP A 134 0.34 -2.42 -0.24
CA ASP A 134 0.47 -1.78 1.07
C ASP A 134 -0.60 -2.33 2.04
N PHE A 135 -0.58 -3.66 2.25
CA PHE A 135 -1.66 -4.41 2.91
C PHE A 135 -2.01 -3.88 4.30
N GLN A 136 -1.00 -3.63 5.14
CA GLN A 136 -1.24 -3.07 6.47
C GLN A 136 -1.88 -1.68 6.41
N GLN A 137 -1.54 -0.86 5.41
CA GLN A 137 -2.20 0.42 5.17
C GLN A 137 -3.67 0.23 4.80
N TYR A 138 -3.97 -0.71 3.89
CA TYR A 138 -5.34 -1.04 3.51
C TYR A 138 -6.18 -1.46 4.72
N VAL A 139 -5.68 -2.38 5.55
CA VAL A 139 -6.36 -2.83 6.78
C VAL A 139 -6.54 -1.67 7.76
N THR A 140 -5.52 -0.83 7.93
CA THR A 140 -5.59 0.34 8.82
C THR A 140 -6.68 1.33 8.39
N ILE A 141 -6.78 1.63 7.09
CA ILE A 141 -7.83 2.53 6.58
C ILE A 141 -9.21 1.90 6.70
N LYS A 142 -9.34 0.60 6.40
CA LYS A 142 -10.59 -0.13 6.57
C LYS A 142 -11.07 -0.08 8.02
N ARG A 143 -10.16 -0.26 8.97
CA ARG A 143 -10.43 -0.16 10.41
C ARG A 143 -10.85 1.25 10.80
N MET A 144 -10.14 2.27 10.36
CA MET A 144 -10.46 3.67 10.61
C MET A 144 -11.86 4.04 10.10
N VAL A 145 -12.18 3.67 8.87
CA VAL A 145 -13.50 3.95 8.27
C VAL A 145 -14.62 3.29 9.07
N HIS A 146 -14.43 2.03 9.47
CA HIS A 146 -15.37 1.29 10.31
C HIS A 146 -15.58 1.96 11.68
N ASP A 147 -14.49 2.24 12.39
CA ASP A 147 -14.54 2.75 13.77
C ASP A 147 -15.09 4.18 13.86
N LEU A 148 -14.85 4.99 12.82
CA LEU A 148 -15.36 6.36 12.74
C LEU A 148 -16.74 6.45 12.06
N ASN A 149 -17.38 5.30 11.77
CA ASN A 149 -18.69 5.23 11.11
C ASN A 149 -18.76 6.08 9.83
N MET A 150 -17.67 6.08 9.03
CA MET A 150 -17.66 6.77 7.76
C MET A 150 -18.46 5.98 6.74
N ASP A 151 -19.39 6.64 6.04
CA ASP A 151 -20.18 6.03 4.97
C ASP A 151 -19.36 5.95 3.67
N ILE A 152 -18.34 5.09 3.70
CA ILE A 152 -17.35 4.92 2.60
C ILE A 152 -17.04 3.44 2.45
N GLU A 153 -17.18 2.91 1.25
CA GLU A 153 -16.71 1.57 0.93
C GLU A 153 -15.18 1.59 0.69
N VAL A 154 -14.43 0.74 1.41
CA VAL A 154 -12.97 0.60 1.23
C VAL A 154 -12.68 -0.64 0.40
N ILE A 155 -12.31 -0.44 -0.86
CA ILE A 155 -12.05 -1.50 -1.83
C ILE A 155 -10.55 -1.78 -1.92
N GLY A 156 -10.16 -3.05 -1.68
CA GLY A 156 -8.80 -3.53 -1.85
C GLY A 156 -8.58 -4.09 -3.25
N MET A 157 -7.56 -3.63 -3.96
CA MET A 157 -7.15 -4.18 -5.25
C MET A 157 -5.83 -4.95 -5.11
N ARG A 158 -5.76 -6.13 -5.71
CA ARG A 158 -4.55 -6.97 -5.72
C ARG A 158 -3.32 -6.21 -6.23
N THR A 159 -2.16 -6.65 -5.77
CA THR A 159 -0.86 -6.08 -6.19
C THR A 159 -0.69 -6.22 -7.70
N THR A 160 -0.54 -5.10 -8.40
CA THR A 160 -0.11 -5.09 -9.80
C THR A 160 1.39 -5.32 -9.85
N ARG A 161 1.82 -6.17 -10.79
CA ARG A 161 3.23 -6.56 -10.95
C ARG A 161 3.77 -6.15 -12.30
N GLU A 162 5.08 -5.99 -12.35
CA GLU A 162 5.83 -5.87 -13.60
C GLU A 162 5.93 -7.25 -14.27
N PRO A 163 6.27 -7.33 -15.58
CA PRO A 163 6.29 -8.60 -16.31
C PRO A 163 7.23 -9.66 -15.74
N ASP A 164 8.23 -9.27 -14.93
CA ASP A 164 9.17 -10.16 -14.24
C ASP A 164 8.68 -10.58 -12.84
N GLY A 165 7.46 -10.17 -12.43
CA GLY A 165 6.85 -10.51 -11.15
C GLY A 165 7.12 -9.52 -10.02
N LEU A 166 7.98 -8.51 -10.21
CA LEU A 166 8.22 -7.50 -9.19
C LEU A 166 6.95 -6.67 -8.91
N ALA A 167 6.59 -6.49 -7.65
CA ALA A 167 5.48 -5.60 -7.29
C ALA A 167 5.73 -4.17 -7.77
N MET A 168 4.78 -3.57 -8.50
CA MET A 168 4.93 -2.20 -8.99
C MET A 168 5.07 -1.19 -7.87
N SER A 169 6.07 -0.32 -7.97
CA SER A 169 6.35 0.74 -7.02
C SER A 169 7.06 1.90 -7.68
N SER A 170 6.70 3.14 -7.30
CA SER A 170 7.45 4.33 -7.72
C SER A 170 8.92 4.29 -7.31
N ARG A 171 9.27 3.49 -6.29
CA ARG A 171 10.64 3.29 -5.83
C ARG A 171 11.45 2.32 -6.68
N ASN A 172 10.83 1.56 -7.58
CA ASN A 172 11.55 0.64 -8.46
C ASN A 172 12.56 1.35 -9.38
N VAL A 173 12.35 2.63 -9.66
CA VAL A 173 13.28 3.47 -10.44
C VAL A 173 14.63 3.70 -9.76
N TYR A 174 14.72 3.46 -8.45
CA TYR A 174 15.97 3.61 -7.70
C TYR A 174 16.87 2.39 -7.79
N LEU A 175 16.33 1.23 -8.25
CA LEU A 175 17.08 -0.02 -8.34
C LEU A 175 18.07 0.04 -9.48
N LYS A 176 19.32 -0.32 -9.20
CA LYS A 176 20.31 -0.59 -10.21
C LYS A 176 20.03 -1.93 -10.90
N PRO A 177 20.52 -2.17 -12.11
CA PRO A 177 20.31 -3.44 -12.83
C PRO A 177 20.63 -4.68 -11.99
N GLU A 178 21.78 -4.68 -11.30
CA GLU A 178 22.20 -5.77 -10.42
C GLU A 178 21.35 -5.93 -9.14
N GLU A 179 20.78 -4.83 -8.66
CA GLU A 179 19.87 -4.83 -7.51
C GLU A 179 18.47 -5.33 -7.90
N ARG A 180 18.04 -5.08 -9.15
CA ARG A 180 16.74 -5.53 -9.64
C ARG A 180 16.57 -7.04 -9.60
N GLU A 181 17.60 -7.80 -9.99
CA GLU A 181 17.58 -9.26 -9.89
C GLU A 181 17.36 -9.72 -8.44
N SER A 182 18.03 -9.06 -7.51
CA SER A 182 17.87 -9.35 -6.08
C SER A 182 16.48 -8.94 -5.54
N ALA A 183 15.85 -7.92 -6.12
CA ALA A 183 14.49 -7.51 -5.74
C ALA A 183 13.44 -8.57 -6.07
N LEU A 184 13.66 -9.40 -7.09
CA LEU A 184 12.76 -10.51 -7.44
C LEU A 184 12.70 -11.58 -6.35
N SER A 185 13.65 -11.60 -5.41
CA SER A 185 13.61 -12.52 -4.26
C SER A 185 12.33 -12.39 -3.44
N LEU A 186 11.68 -11.18 -3.42
CA LEU A 186 10.41 -10.99 -2.73
C LEU A 186 9.30 -11.83 -3.39
N SER A 187 9.07 -11.65 -4.67
CA SER A 187 8.02 -12.38 -5.40
C SER A 187 8.29 -13.88 -5.45
N LEU A 188 9.55 -14.30 -5.63
CA LEU A 188 9.96 -15.71 -5.59
C LEU A 188 9.70 -16.35 -4.23
N SER A 189 9.95 -15.62 -3.13
CA SER A 189 9.69 -16.13 -1.78
C SER A 189 8.18 -16.21 -1.47
N LEU A 190 7.35 -15.34 -2.04
CA LEU A 190 5.89 -15.48 -1.94
C LEU A 190 5.38 -16.70 -2.70
N LEU A 191 5.90 -16.99 -3.90
CA LEU A 191 5.59 -18.20 -4.65
C LEU A 191 6.00 -19.46 -3.89
N LEU A 192 7.18 -19.45 -3.27
CA LEU A 192 7.64 -20.55 -2.43
C LEU A 192 6.68 -20.78 -1.24
N ALA A 193 6.31 -19.72 -0.53
CA ALA A 193 5.39 -19.79 0.60
C ALA A 193 4.01 -20.32 0.19
N LYS A 194 3.46 -19.83 -0.94
CA LYS A 194 2.22 -20.33 -1.53
C LYS A 194 2.31 -21.82 -1.82
N GLY A 195 3.39 -22.27 -2.47
CA GLY A 195 3.59 -23.68 -2.79
C GLY A 195 3.72 -24.58 -1.56
N LEU A 196 4.33 -24.13 -0.46
CA LEU A 196 4.36 -24.86 0.81
C LEU A 196 2.97 -24.96 1.43
N TYR A 197 2.22 -23.87 1.45
CA TYR A 197 0.85 -23.84 1.94
C TYR A 197 -0.07 -24.78 1.16
N GLU A 198 0.01 -24.79 -0.17
CA GLU A 198 -0.76 -25.67 -1.04
C GLU A 198 -0.42 -27.17 -0.85
N LYS A 199 0.81 -27.47 -0.44
CA LYS A 199 1.25 -28.83 -0.04
C LYS A 199 0.82 -29.23 1.38
N GLY A 200 0.10 -28.35 2.08
CA GLY A 200 -0.43 -28.64 3.41
C GLY A 200 0.41 -28.10 4.59
N GLU A 201 1.51 -27.39 4.35
CA GLU A 201 2.21 -26.75 5.46
C GLU A 201 1.38 -25.61 6.06
N ARG A 202 1.27 -25.58 7.37
CA ARG A 202 0.49 -24.58 8.13
C ARG A 202 1.29 -23.92 9.25
N LYS A 203 2.46 -24.44 9.58
CA LYS A 203 3.31 -23.85 10.62
C LYS A 203 4.03 -22.63 10.06
N ALA A 204 3.73 -21.46 10.64
CA ALA A 204 4.31 -20.19 10.19
C ALA A 204 5.85 -20.21 10.25
N GLU A 205 6.43 -20.80 11.30
CA GLU A 205 7.88 -20.89 11.46
C GLU A 205 8.56 -21.63 10.31
N VAL A 206 7.97 -22.75 9.84
CA VAL A 206 8.53 -23.54 8.73
C VAL A 206 8.51 -22.72 7.44
N ILE A 207 7.38 -22.10 7.11
CA ILE A 207 7.24 -21.26 5.91
C ILE A 207 8.20 -20.08 5.99
N LEU A 208 8.25 -19.38 7.13
CA LEU A 208 9.12 -18.19 7.31
C LEU A 208 10.60 -18.52 7.22
N LYS A 209 11.02 -19.70 7.66
CA LYS A 209 12.40 -20.18 7.51
C LYS A 209 12.77 -20.26 6.04
N GLU A 210 11.98 -20.96 5.23
CA GLU A 210 12.22 -21.13 3.79
C GLU A 210 12.17 -19.79 3.03
N VAL A 211 11.22 -18.91 3.38
CA VAL A 211 11.11 -17.55 2.84
C VAL A 211 12.37 -16.74 3.12
N ARG A 212 12.85 -16.72 4.35
CA ARG A 212 14.06 -15.98 4.73
C ARG A 212 15.30 -16.54 4.03
N GLU A 213 15.42 -17.85 3.93
CA GLU A 213 16.51 -18.49 3.19
C GLU A 213 16.44 -18.14 1.69
N CYS A 214 15.25 -18.15 1.09
CA CYS A 214 15.08 -17.76 -0.31
C CYS A 214 15.56 -16.31 -0.54
N ILE A 215 15.15 -15.37 0.29
CA ILE A 215 15.54 -13.97 0.17
C ILE A 215 17.05 -13.81 0.35
N THR A 216 17.62 -14.38 1.42
CA THR A 216 19.02 -14.15 1.80
C THR A 216 20.06 -14.83 0.89
N ARG A 217 19.64 -15.70 -0.02
CA ARG A 217 20.52 -16.24 -1.10
C ARG A 217 20.89 -15.18 -2.15
N HIS A 218 20.15 -14.10 -2.23
CA HIS A 218 20.42 -13.02 -3.19
C HIS A 218 21.38 -11.99 -2.59
N PRO A 219 22.28 -11.39 -3.38
CA PRO A 219 23.13 -10.29 -2.92
C PRO A 219 22.30 -9.02 -2.74
N TYR A 220 22.88 -8.01 -2.09
CA TYR A 220 22.28 -6.68 -1.87
C TYR A 220 21.01 -6.65 -1.00
N VAL A 221 20.53 -7.77 -0.44
CA VAL A 221 19.31 -7.83 0.35
C VAL A 221 19.58 -7.78 1.86
N LYS A 222 18.69 -7.09 2.57
CA LYS A 222 18.59 -7.11 4.03
C LYS A 222 17.13 -7.14 4.41
N ILE A 223 16.69 -8.20 5.06
CA ILE A 223 15.30 -8.31 5.53
C ILE A 223 15.08 -7.29 6.64
N ASP A 224 14.05 -6.44 6.49
CA ASP A 224 13.53 -5.59 7.55
C ASP A 224 12.52 -6.40 8.39
N TYR A 225 11.52 -6.99 7.73
CA TYR A 225 10.67 -8.02 8.32
C TYR A 225 10.22 -9.06 7.29
N ALA A 226 9.94 -10.26 7.78
CA ALA A 226 9.23 -11.34 7.10
C ALA A 226 8.36 -12.01 8.16
N GLN A 227 7.04 -11.81 8.11
CA GLN A 227 6.10 -12.24 9.15
C GLN A 227 4.81 -12.77 8.51
N ILE A 228 4.17 -13.72 9.19
CA ILE A 228 2.83 -14.19 8.84
C ILE A 228 1.87 -13.69 9.91
N CYS A 229 0.88 -12.89 9.49
CA CYS A 229 -0.06 -12.24 10.37
C CYS A 229 -1.49 -12.60 10.00
N ASP A 230 -2.39 -12.52 10.96
CA ASP A 230 -3.83 -12.49 10.71
C ASP A 230 -4.22 -11.24 9.90
N VAL A 231 -5.09 -11.40 8.90
CA VAL A 231 -5.40 -10.32 7.94
C VAL A 231 -6.20 -9.15 8.54
N GLU A 232 -6.90 -9.36 9.66
CA GLU A 232 -7.74 -8.33 10.28
C GLU A 232 -7.03 -7.61 11.44
N THR A 233 -6.31 -8.37 12.24
CA THR A 233 -5.67 -7.85 13.45
C THR A 233 -4.21 -7.47 13.25
N MET A 234 -3.60 -7.94 12.16
CA MET A 234 -2.16 -7.80 11.87
C MET A 234 -1.25 -8.36 12.97
N LYS A 235 -1.77 -9.23 13.86
CA LYS A 235 -1.00 -9.95 14.88
C LYS A 235 -0.36 -11.19 14.28
N ASP A 236 0.84 -11.53 14.73
CA ASP A 236 1.56 -12.72 14.28
C ASP A 236 0.77 -13.99 14.60
N VAL A 237 0.80 -14.94 13.66
CA VAL A 237 0.23 -16.26 13.86
C VAL A 237 1.31 -17.32 13.82
N SER A 238 1.22 -18.32 14.70
CA SER A 238 2.12 -19.48 14.71
C SER A 238 1.65 -20.61 13.79
N TYR A 239 0.35 -20.62 13.47
CA TYR A 239 -0.29 -21.61 12.63
C TYR A 239 -1.37 -20.95 11.75
N ILE A 240 -1.44 -21.33 10.48
CA ILE A 240 -2.36 -20.74 9.49
C ILE A 240 -3.64 -21.56 9.47
N GLU A 241 -4.65 -21.12 10.23
CA GLU A 241 -5.97 -21.76 10.29
C GLU A 241 -7.01 -21.14 9.36
N GLY A 242 -6.76 -19.92 8.87
CA GLY A 242 -7.71 -19.16 8.06
C GLY A 242 -7.01 -18.06 7.28
N ASN A 243 -7.60 -16.88 7.29
CA ASN A 243 -7.10 -15.73 6.56
C ASN A 243 -5.81 -15.19 7.20
N ALA A 244 -4.68 -15.52 6.62
CA ALA A 244 -3.37 -15.01 7.03
C ALA A 244 -2.64 -14.39 5.84
N VAL A 245 -1.82 -13.39 6.11
CA VAL A 245 -0.98 -12.70 5.12
C VAL A 245 0.49 -12.89 5.46
N LEU A 246 1.28 -13.34 4.49
CA LEU A 246 2.73 -13.23 4.53
C LEU A 246 3.11 -11.82 4.08
N ALA A 247 3.69 -11.04 4.97
CA ALA A 247 4.13 -9.68 4.72
C ALA A 247 5.65 -9.58 4.75
N LEU A 248 6.21 -8.97 3.71
CA LEU A 248 7.65 -8.80 3.51
C LEU A 248 8.03 -7.34 3.42
N ALA A 249 9.14 -6.96 4.06
CA ALA A 249 9.87 -5.75 3.75
C ALA A 249 11.36 -6.07 3.68
N VAL A 250 11.99 -5.68 2.59
CA VAL A 250 13.38 -6.00 2.29
C VAL A 250 14.07 -4.74 1.75
N TRP A 251 15.21 -4.42 2.31
CA TRP A 251 16.13 -3.46 1.72
C TRP A 251 16.91 -4.16 0.61
N VAL A 252 16.88 -3.58 -0.58
CA VAL A 252 17.70 -3.99 -1.72
C VAL A 252 18.62 -2.82 -2.04
N GLY A 253 19.89 -2.97 -1.74
CA GLY A 253 20.79 -1.83 -1.69
C GLY A 253 20.29 -0.77 -0.69
N LYS A 254 19.91 0.40 -1.21
CA LYS A 254 19.35 1.51 -0.43
C LYS A 254 17.83 1.63 -0.54
N THR A 255 17.19 0.80 -1.35
CA THR A 255 15.76 0.87 -1.64
C THR A 255 14.99 -0.12 -0.77
N ARG A 256 14.04 0.38 0.03
CA ARG A 256 13.14 -0.47 0.81
C ARG A 256 11.94 -0.87 -0.05
N LEU A 257 11.80 -2.15 -0.30
CA LEU A 257 10.69 -2.73 -1.05
C LEU A 257 9.80 -3.54 -0.11
N ILE A 258 8.51 -3.58 -0.43
CA ILE A 258 7.52 -4.41 0.28
C ILE A 258 6.74 -5.25 -0.72
N ASP A 259 6.32 -6.41 -0.26
CA ASP A 259 5.41 -7.29 -0.98
C ASP A 259 4.63 -8.15 0.02
N ASN A 260 3.55 -8.77 -0.42
CA ASN A 260 2.76 -9.64 0.44
C ASN A 260 1.92 -10.64 -0.37
N HIS A 261 1.39 -11.65 0.34
CA HIS A 261 0.46 -12.62 -0.21
C HIS A 261 -0.49 -13.10 0.89
N VAL A 262 -1.79 -13.03 0.62
CA VAL A 262 -2.83 -13.63 1.48
C VAL A 262 -2.97 -15.11 1.11
N PHE A 263 -2.75 -16.00 2.10
CA PHE A 263 -2.86 -17.43 1.86
C PHE A 263 -4.27 -17.85 1.46
N GLY A 264 -4.36 -18.68 0.43
CA GLY A 264 -5.63 -19.11 -0.16
C GLY A 264 -6.14 -18.21 -1.28
N GLU A 265 -5.57 -17.02 -1.47
CA GLU A 265 -5.88 -16.17 -2.62
C GLU A 265 -4.97 -16.48 -3.83
N PRO A 266 -5.40 -16.14 -5.06
CA PRO A 266 -4.53 -16.18 -6.23
C PRO A 266 -3.33 -15.24 -6.07
N LEU A 267 -2.17 -15.69 -6.53
CA LEU A 267 -0.95 -14.89 -6.62
C LEU A 267 -0.53 -14.85 -8.09
N ASP A 268 -0.70 -13.70 -8.71
CA ASP A 268 -0.43 -13.47 -10.13
C ASP A 268 1.03 -12.99 -10.29
N ILE A 269 1.97 -13.93 -10.53
CA ILE A 269 3.40 -13.67 -10.77
C ILE A 269 3.82 -14.34 -12.05
#